data_f8017b17ecd5f6369923a1599543c486
#
_entry.id   f8017b17ecd5f6369923a1599543c486
#
_cell.length_a   1.000
_cell.length_b   1.000
_cell.length_c   1.000
_cell.angle_alpha   90.00
_cell.angle_beta   90.00
_cell.angle_gamma   90.00
#
_symmetry.space_group_name_H-M   'P 1'
#
loop_
_entity.id
_entity.type
_entity.pdbx_description
1 polymer ?
#
loop_
_entity_poly.entity_id
_entity_poly.type
_entity_poly.pdbx_seq_one_letter_code
_entity_poly.pdbx_strand_id
1 'polypeptide(L)'
;FLASQGIHTYCWAGQNAKEYDWCIQQVLNHKPQILTDDGSDMNVKAHFDKKYKALKIFGATEETTAGVNRIRAVEKQGKLRYPVISVNDAYTKHMFDNKYGTGQSTIDGYLRAMNLLLASKRIVVAGYGWVGKGVAANCRGMNAKVIVTEVDPIRALEAHMDGFDVMPMSQAAKIGEIFITTTGMTSIIRKEH
;
A
#
# COMPACT_ATOMS: atom_id res chain seq x y z
N PHE A 1 -20.68 0.08 -14.52
CA PHE A 1 -20.86 1.48 -14.97
C PHE A 1 -19.85 1.85 -16.06
N LEU A 2 -18.50 1.80 -15.81
CA LEU A 2 -17.51 2.20 -16.81
C LEU A 2 -17.65 1.45 -18.13
N ALA A 3 -17.81 0.13 -18.08
CA ALA A 3 -18.02 -0.70 -19.28
C ALA A 3 -19.28 -0.30 -20.07
N SER A 4 -20.37 0.06 -19.39
CA SER A 4 -21.60 0.52 -20.04
C SER A 4 -21.47 1.89 -20.73
N GLN A 5 -20.40 2.63 -20.43
CA GLN A 5 -20.02 3.89 -21.09
C GLN A 5 -19.00 3.70 -22.23
N GLY A 6 -18.78 2.47 -22.65
CA GLY A 6 -17.82 2.16 -23.73
C GLY A 6 -16.34 2.18 -23.32
N ILE A 7 -16.05 2.30 -22.02
CA ILE A 7 -14.69 2.26 -21.49
C ILE A 7 -14.23 0.80 -21.35
N HIS A 8 -13.11 0.46 -21.93
CA HIS A 8 -12.53 -0.88 -21.79
C HIS A 8 -12.16 -1.15 -20.32
N THR A 9 -12.81 -2.15 -19.74
CA THR A 9 -12.65 -2.49 -18.32
C THR A 9 -12.29 -3.97 -18.18
N TYR A 10 -11.16 -4.27 -17.54
CA TYR A 10 -10.64 -5.62 -17.34
C TYR A 10 -10.43 -5.87 -15.85
N CYS A 11 -11.51 -6.09 -15.11
CA CYS A 11 -11.45 -6.42 -13.69
C CYS A 11 -12.76 -7.08 -13.23
N TRP A 12 -12.66 -7.94 -12.24
CA TRP A 12 -13.80 -8.51 -11.50
C TRP A 12 -13.36 -8.94 -10.10
N ALA A 13 -14.30 -9.07 -9.18
CA ALA A 13 -14.02 -9.54 -7.83
C ALA A 13 -13.64 -11.03 -7.83
N GLY A 14 -12.66 -11.42 -7.02
CA GLY A 14 -12.21 -12.81 -6.87
C GLY A 14 -11.23 -13.30 -7.94
N GLN A 15 -10.60 -12.38 -8.68
CA GLN A 15 -9.52 -12.74 -9.62
C GLN A 15 -8.40 -13.50 -8.91
N ASN A 16 -7.91 -14.56 -9.54
CA ASN A 16 -6.65 -15.18 -9.16
C ASN A 16 -5.46 -14.46 -9.85
N ALA A 17 -4.23 -14.80 -9.46
CA ALA A 17 -3.03 -14.14 -9.96
C ALA A 17 -2.86 -14.21 -11.50
N LYS A 18 -3.30 -15.29 -12.14
CA LYS A 18 -3.22 -15.43 -13.61
C LYS A 18 -4.24 -14.53 -14.31
N GLU A 19 -5.44 -14.44 -13.76
CA GLU A 19 -6.51 -13.58 -14.27
C GLU A 19 -6.15 -12.11 -14.10
N TYR A 20 -5.58 -11.73 -12.94
CA TYR A 20 -5.06 -10.38 -12.71
C TYR A 20 -3.96 -10.02 -13.72
N ASP A 21 -2.98 -10.92 -13.94
CA ASP A 21 -1.94 -10.71 -14.93
C ASP A 21 -2.51 -10.60 -16.36
N TRP A 22 -3.53 -11.40 -16.69
CA TRP A 22 -4.25 -11.29 -17.95
C TRP A 22 -4.90 -9.91 -18.12
N CYS A 23 -5.54 -9.36 -17.08
CA CYS A 23 -6.15 -8.04 -17.11
C CYS A 23 -5.12 -6.95 -17.43
N ILE A 24 -3.96 -6.99 -16.77
CA ILE A 24 -2.83 -6.07 -17.06
C ILE A 24 -2.41 -6.21 -18.53
N GLN A 25 -2.31 -7.43 -19.03
CA GLN A 25 -1.96 -7.66 -20.44
C GLN A 25 -2.98 -7.07 -21.41
N GLN A 26 -4.29 -7.15 -21.10
CA GLN A 26 -5.32 -6.54 -21.95
C GLN A 26 -5.13 -5.01 -22.00
N VAL A 27 -4.91 -4.36 -20.87
CA VAL A 27 -4.63 -2.91 -20.83
C VAL A 27 -3.40 -2.56 -21.70
N LEU A 28 -2.29 -3.26 -21.54
CA LEU A 28 -1.07 -3.02 -22.31
C LEU A 28 -1.21 -3.34 -23.82
N ASN A 29 -2.11 -4.28 -24.19
CA ASN A 29 -2.40 -4.60 -25.59
C ASN A 29 -3.10 -3.45 -26.33
N HIS A 30 -3.74 -2.51 -25.63
CA HIS A 30 -4.26 -1.27 -26.22
C HIS A 30 -3.16 -0.27 -26.60
N LYS A 31 -1.89 -0.58 -26.33
CA LYS A 31 -0.72 0.25 -26.63
C LYS A 31 -0.83 1.66 -26.01
N PRO A 32 -1.07 1.77 -24.73
CA PRO A 32 -1.20 3.07 -24.06
C PRO A 32 0.08 3.88 -24.19
N GLN A 33 -0.06 5.19 -24.30
CA GLN A 33 1.05 6.14 -24.34
C GLN A 33 1.37 6.72 -22.97
N ILE A 34 0.41 6.71 -22.05
CA ILE A 34 0.56 7.14 -20.66
C ILE A 34 -0.05 6.04 -19.78
N LEU A 35 0.61 5.74 -18.68
CA LEU A 35 0.11 4.80 -17.68
C LEU A 35 -0.21 5.54 -16.38
N THR A 36 -1.30 5.15 -15.73
CA THR A 36 -1.57 5.45 -14.32
C THR A 36 -1.61 4.14 -13.57
N ASP A 37 -0.73 3.96 -12.59
CA ASP A 37 -0.51 2.68 -11.92
C ASP A 37 -0.62 2.84 -10.41
N ASP A 38 -0.96 1.75 -9.75
CA ASP A 38 -1.06 1.66 -8.30
C ASP A 38 -0.43 0.33 -7.84
N GLY A 39 0.82 0.41 -7.39
CA GLY A 39 1.66 -0.73 -7.06
C GLY A 39 2.70 -1.10 -8.11
N SER A 40 2.71 -0.42 -9.25
CA SER A 40 3.66 -0.56 -10.37
C SER A 40 3.67 -1.91 -11.06
N ASP A 41 2.62 -2.72 -10.98
CA ASP A 41 2.57 -4.02 -11.67
C ASP A 41 2.56 -3.85 -13.18
N MET A 42 1.79 -2.90 -13.69
CA MET A 42 1.71 -2.59 -15.11
C MET A 42 3.01 -1.95 -15.62
N ASN A 43 3.58 -1.00 -14.85
CA ASN A 43 4.86 -0.38 -15.16
C ASN A 43 6.00 -1.40 -15.21
N VAL A 44 6.11 -2.26 -14.21
CA VAL A 44 7.15 -3.31 -14.16
C VAL A 44 6.99 -4.27 -15.34
N LYS A 45 5.77 -4.69 -15.65
CA LYS A 45 5.52 -5.55 -16.81
C LYS A 45 5.91 -4.86 -18.13
N ALA A 46 5.56 -3.59 -18.30
CA ALA A 46 5.94 -2.82 -19.49
C ALA A 46 7.47 -2.70 -19.64
N HIS A 47 8.21 -2.59 -18.52
CA HIS A 47 9.68 -2.47 -18.56
C HIS A 47 10.39 -3.80 -18.87
N PHE A 48 9.93 -4.92 -18.31
CA PHE A 48 10.71 -6.17 -18.32
C PHE A 48 10.18 -7.24 -19.27
N ASP A 49 8.89 -7.28 -19.56
CA ASP A 49 8.33 -8.25 -20.50
C ASP A 49 8.70 -7.87 -21.92
N LYS A 50 9.36 -8.82 -22.62
CA LYS A 50 9.82 -8.65 -24.01
C LYS A 50 8.69 -8.25 -24.96
N LYS A 51 7.47 -8.74 -24.71
CA LYS A 51 6.26 -8.44 -25.50
C LYS A 51 5.96 -6.94 -25.55
N TYR A 52 6.24 -6.21 -24.47
CA TYR A 52 5.88 -4.80 -24.31
C TYR A 52 7.04 -3.82 -24.48
N LYS A 53 8.25 -4.33 -24.78
CA LYS A 53 9.44 -3.47 -24.97
C LYS A 53 9.28 -2.47 -26.10
N ALA A 54 8.48 -2.77 -27.12
CA ALA A 54 8.25 -1.91 -28.27
C ALA A 54 7.17 -0.85 -28.04
N LEU A 55 6.49 -0.85 -26.89
CA LEU A 55 5.49 0.16 -26.57
C LEU A 55 6.13 1.54 -26.43
N LYS A 56 5.53 2.54 -27.09
CA LYS A 56 5.92 3.95 -27.02
C LYS A 56 5.17 4.62 -25.86
N ILE A 57 5.60 4.34 -24.64
CA ILE A 57 5.09 4.97 -23.42
C ILE A 57 5.90 6.23 -23.19
N PHE A 58 5.24 7.39 -23.09
CA PHE A 58 5.87 8.69 -22.84
C PHE A 58 6.13 8.95 -21.36
N GLY A 59 5.32 8.35 -20.50
CA GLY A 59 5.44 8.49 -19.05
C GLY A 59 4.36 7.75 -18.30
N ALA A 60 4.52 7.73 -16.98
CA ALA A 60 3.55 7.12 -16.08
C ALA A 60 3.40 7.94 -14.80
N THR A 61 2.32 7.66 -14.07
CA THR A 61 2.15 8.08 -12.67
C THR A 61 2.08 6.85 -11.78
N GLU A 62 2.54 6.98 -10.53
CA GLU A 62 2.46 5.94 -9.53
C GLU A 62 1.81 6.47 -8.25
N GLU A 63 0.76 5.79 -7.81
CA GLU A 63 -0.14 6.23 -6.75
C GLU A 63 0.31 5.82 -5.35
N THR A 64 1.09 4.72 -5.21
CA THR A 64 1.31 4.13 -3.89
C THR A 64 2.79 3.94 -3.53
N THR A 65 3.11 4.00 -2.24
CA THR A 65 4.49 3.89 -1.71
C THR A 65 5.20 2.63 -2.18
N ALA A 66 4.53 1.48 -2.19
CA ALA A 66 5.13 0.22 -2.61
C ALA A 66 5.53 0.26 -4.09
N GLY A 67 4.68 0.82 -4.94
CA GLY A 67 4.96 1.00 -6.36
C GLY A 67 6.10 1.99 -6.63
N VAL A 68 6.12 3.13 -5.94
CA VAL A 68 7.23 4.09 -6.01
C VAL A 68 8.55 3.43 -5.65
N ASN A 69 8.59 2.62 -4.59
CA ASN A 69 9.81 1.90 -4.20
C ASN A 69 10.27 0.91 -5.28
N ARG A 70 9.33 0.23 -5.95
CA ARG A 70 9.63 -0.67 -7.07
C ARG A 70 10.21 0.10 -8.26
N ILE A 71 9.63 1.24 -8.62
CA ILE A 71 10.12 2.07 -9.73
C ILE A 71 11.51 2.66 -9.41
N ARG A 72 11.74 3.13 -8.19
CA ARG A 72 13.08 3.57 -7.75
C ARG A 72 14.13 2.45 -7.82
N ALA A 73 13.73 1.22 -7.57
CA ALA A 73 14.62 0.06 -7.74
C ALA A 73 14.93 -0.21 -9.22
N VAL A 74 13.98 -0.01 -10.12
CA VAL A 74 14.19 -0.09 -11.59
C VAL A 74 15.13 1.02 -12.06
N GLU A 75 14.93 2.24 -11.57
CA GLU A 75 15.78 3.40 -11.87
C GLU A 75 17.23 3.17 -11.43
N LYS A 76 17.44 2.72 -10.18
CA LYS A 76 18.78 2.39 -9.65
C LYS A 76 19.52 1.33 -10.48
N GLN A 77 18.80 0.46 -11.17
CA GLN A 77 19.37 -0.54 -12.10
C GLN A 77 19.67 0.03 -13.49
N GLY A 78 19.39 1.32 -13.74
CA GLY A 78 19.52 1.95 -15.06
C GLY A 78 18.55 1.38 -16.12
N LYS A 79 17.42 0.81 -15.68
CA LYS A 79 16.45 0.16 -16.57
C LYS A 79 15.16 0.94 -16.77
N LEU A 80 15.04 2.12 -16.17
CA LEU A 80 13.87 2.98 -16.35
C LEU A 80 13.85 3.53 -17.79
N ARG A 81 12.78 3.23 -18.52
CA ARG A 81 12.67 3.54 -19.95
C ARG A 81 11.93 4.83 -20.26
N TYR A 82 11.13 5.30 -19.34
CA TYR A 82 10.32 6.52 -19.44
C TYR A 82 10.15 7.13 -18.04
N PRO A 83 9.88 8.43 -17.94
CA PRO A 83 9.69 9.06 -16.63
C PRO A 83 8.44 8.53 -15.93
N VAL A 84 8.54 8.35 -14.61
CA VAL A 84 7.40 8.01 -13.74
C VAL A 84 7.27 9.06 -12.66
N ILE A 85 6.12 9.73 -12.60
CA ILE A 85 5.82 10.74 -11.60
C ILE A 85 5.26 10.06 -10.36
N SER A 86 5.92 10.25 -9.22
CA SER A 86 5.42 9.78 -7.93
C SER A 86 4.32 10.71 -7.41
N VAL A 87 3.07 10.41 -7.74
CA VAL A 87 1.90 11.11 -7.18
C VAL A 87 1.82 10.88 -5.67
N ASN A 88 2.23 9.70 -5.21
CA ASN A 88 2.25 9.37 -3.79
C ASN A 88 3.11 10.32 -2.95
N ASP A 89 4.16 10.92 -3.53
CA ASP A 89 5.06 11.81 -2.79
C ASP A 89 4.56 13.26 -2.75
N ALA A 90 3.46 13.60 -3.42
CA ALA A 90 2.83 14.91 -3.30
C ALA A 90 2.24 15.10 -1.90
N TYR A 91 2.51 16.24 -1.26
CA TYR A 91 1.96 16.57 0.07
C TYR A 91 0.44 16.42 0.13
N THR A 92 -0.26 16.93 -0.89
CA THR A 92 -1.72 16.85 -0.99
C THR A 92 -2.24 15.43 -1.20
N LYS A 93 -1.40 14.46 -1.55
CA LYS A 93 -1.76 13.04 -1.65
C LYS A 93 -1.53 12.32 -0.32
N HIS A 94 -0.29 12.13 0.10
CA HIS A 94 0.01 11.23 1.22
C HIS A 94 -0.41 11.77 2.59
N MET A 95 -0.42 13.09 2.79
CA MET A 95 -0.89 13.67 4.05
C MET A 95 -2.40 13.50 4.25
N PHE A 96 -3.17 13.35 3.18
CA PHE A 96 -4.63 13.22 3.24
C PHE A 96 -5.09 11.81 2.92
N ASP A 97 -4.79 11.29 1.75
CA ASP A 97 -5.22 9.95 1.33
C ASP A 97 -4.60 8.86 2.21
N ASN A 98 -3.27 8.77 2.26
CA ASN A 98 -2.61 7.69 3.01
C ASN A 98 -2.90 7.79 4.51
N LYS A 99 -2.91 8.98 5.08
CA LYS A 99 -3.12 9.18 6.52
C LYS A 99 -4.60 9.10 6.91
N TYR A 100 -5.42 9.97 6.34
CA TYR A 100 -6.83 10.07 6.74
C TYR A 100 -7.70 9.06 6.00
N GLY A 101 -7.60 8.99 4.67
CA GLY A 101 -8.41 8.10 3.85
C GLY A 101 -8.16 6.63 4.18
N THR A 102 -6.92 6.17 4.02
CA THR A 102 -6.53 4.77 4.29
C THR A 102 -6.65 4.43 5.78
N GLY A 103 -6.30 5.38 6.67
CA GLY A 103 -6.46 5.20 8.11
C GLY A 103 -7.90 4.91 8.51
N GLN A 104 -8.86 5.67 8.00
CA GLN A 104 -10.29 5.46 8.25
C GLN A 104 -10.82 4.19 7.57
N SER A 105 -10.53 4.01 6.28
CA SER A 105 -11.08 2.90 5.50
C SER A 105 -10.57 1.53 5.97
N THR A 106 -9.35 1.46 6.52
CA THR A 106 -8.83 0.24 7.17
C THR A 106 -9.71 -0.18 8.34
N ILE A 107 -10.09 0.76 9.20
CA ILE A 107 -10.94 0.47 10.35
C ILE A 107 -12.36 0.17 9.91
N ASP A 108 -12.92 0.90 8.95
CA ASP A 108 -14.24 0.61 8.38
C ASP A 108 -14.29 -0.81 7.80
N GLY A 109 -13.28 -1.20 7.02
CA GLY A 109 -13.17 -2.56 6.47
C GLY A 109 -13.09 -3.64 7.56
N TYR A 110 -12.29 -3.40 8.59
CA TYR A 110 -12.19 -4.31 9.74
C TYR A 110 -13.53 -4.50 10.45
N LEU A 111 -14.22 -3.41 10.78
CA LEU A 111 -15.50 -3.45 11.48
C LEU A 111 -16.58 -4.19 10.65
N ARG A 112 -16.64 -3.95 9.35
CA ARG A 112 -17.57 -4.64 8.44
C ARG A 112 -17.28 -6.14 8.33
N ALA A 113 -15.99 -6.51 8.25
CA ALA A 113 -15.60 -7.91 8.06
C ALA A 113 -15.70 -8.74 9.34
N MET A 114 -15.29 -8.16 10.47
CA MET A 114 -15.15 -8.89 11.74
C MET A 114 -16.31 -8.66 12.71
N ASN A 115 -17.03 -7.54 12.59
CA ASN A 115 -18.10 -7.14 13.52
C ASN A 115 -17.68 -7.22 15.00
N LEU A 116 -16.45 -6.79 15.32
CA LEU A 116 -15.88 -6.83 16.65
C LEU A 116 -15.62 -5.43 17.21
N LEU A 117 -15.83 -5.27 18.51
CA LEU A 117 -15.53 -4.04 19.24
C LEU A 117 -14.01 -3.85 19.34
N LEU A 118 -13.50 -2.67 18.99
CA LEU A 118 -12.07 -2.31 19.10
C LEU A 118 -11.71 -1.81 20.49
N ALA A 119 -12.66 -1.24 21.23
CA ALA A 119 -12.39 -0.68 22.55
C ALA A 119 -11.73 -1.72 23.48
N SER A 120 -10.69 -1.30 24.18
CA SER A 120 -9.83 -2.09 25.06
C SER A 120 -8.94 -3.15 24.36
N LYS A 121 -9.10 -3.41 23.06
CA LYS A 121 -8.27 -4.35 22.32
C LYS A 121 -6.84 -3.85 22.16
N ARG A 122 -5.86 -4.76 22.29
CA ARG A 122 -4.45 -4.47 21.98
C ARG A 122 -4.22 -4.66 20.49
N ILE A 123 -4.09 -3.54 19.78
CA ILE A 123 -3.90 -3.52 18.33
C ILE A 123 -2.46 -3.19 18.01
N VAL A 124 -1.78 -4.10 17.32
CA VAL A 124 -0.41 -3.91 16.84
C VAL A 124 -0.45 -3.34 15.43
N VAL A 125 0.04 -2.11 15.27
CA VAL A 125 0.23 -1.47 13.98
C VAL A 125 1.70 -1.60 13.59
N ALA A 126 1.94 -2.39 12.53
CA ALA A 126 3.29 -2.63 12.04
C ALA A 126 3.65 -1.64 10.92
N GLY A 127 4.53 -0.70 11.25
CA GLY A 127 4.91 0.46 10.45
C GLY A 127 4.30 1.75 10.98
N TYR A 128 5.09 2.84 10.95
CA TYR A 128 4.65 4.19 11.37
C TYR A 128 4.90 5.23 10.27
N GLY A 129 4.70 4.83 9.00
CA GLY A 129 4.58 5.75 7.87
C GLY A 129 3.22 6.46 7.88
N TRP A 130 2.87 7.13 6.80
CA TRP A 130 1.61 7.89 6.71
C TRP A 130 0.36 7.04 6.96
N VAL A 131 0.29 5.83 6.39
CA VAL A 131 -0.81 4.88 6.65
C VAL A 131 -0.81 4.44 8.11
N GLY A 132 0.35 4.03 8.64
CA GLY A 132 0.48 3.58 10.03
C GLY A 132 0.04 4.62 11.04
N LYS A 133 0.42 5.90 10.84
CA LYS A 133 -0.05 7.04 11.66
C LYS A 133 -1.57 7.17 11.63
N GLY A 134 -2.16 7.09 10.45
CA GLY A 134 -3.62 7.18 10.29
C GLY A 134 -4.34 6.02 10.96
N VAL A 135 -3.90 4.79 10.75
CA VAL A 135 -4.48 3.59 11.38
C VAL A 135 -4.35 3.66 12.90
N ALA A 136 -3.15 3.96 13.43
CA ALA A 136 -2.92 4.08 14.86
C ALA A 136 -3.83 5.13 15.53
N ALA A 137 -3.97 6.30 14.90
CA ALA A 137 -4.83 7.38 15.38
C ALA A 137 -6.32 6.97 15.40
N ASN A 138 -6.81 6.31 14.33
CA ASN A 138 -8.19 5.84 14.26
C ASN A 138 -8.46 4.72 15.30
N CYS A 139 -7.55 3.75 15.46
CA CYS A 139 -7.65 2.73 16.50
C CYS A 139 -7.74 3.36 17.90
N ARG A 140 -6.87 4.32 18.21
CA ARG A 140 -6.90 5.05 19.49
C ARG A 140 -8.20 5.82 19.66
N GLY A 141 -8.69 6.47 18.61
CA GLY A 141 -9.98 7.17 18.62
C GLY A 141 -11.17 6.27 18.93
N MET A 142 -11.03 4.97 18.68
CA MET A 142 -12.01 3.94 19.06
C MET A 142 -11.69 3.25 20.39
N ASN A 143 -10.87 3.88 21.24
CA ASN A 143 -10.47 3.38 22.56
C ASN A 143 -9.70 2.05 22.57
N ALA A 144 -9.01 1.72 21.47
CA ALA A 144 -8.07 0.61 21.45
C ALA A 144 -6.75 0.98 22.15
N LYS A 145 -6.06 -0.04 22.67
CA LYS A 145 -4.68 0.07 23.18
C LYS A 145 -3.74 -0.21 22.02
N VAL A 146 -3.12 0.84 21.47
CA VAL A 146 -2.31 0.73 20.26
C VAL A 146 -0.84 0.52 20.60
N ILE A 147 -0.25 -0.49 19.98
CA ILE A 147 1.17 -0.78 20.01
C ILE A 147 1.71 -0.59 18.59
N VAL A 148 2.78 0.19 18.45
CA VAL A 148 3.46 0.39 17.17
C VAL A 148 4.74 -0.44 17.12
N THR A 149 4.97 -1.10 15.99
CA THR A 149 6.27 -1.71 15.69
C THR A 149 6.88 -1.00 14.48
N GLU A 150 8.10 -0.51 14.62
CA GLU A 150 8.79 0.24 13.56
C GLU A 150 10.28 -0.05 13.59
N VAL A 151 10.91 -0.13 12.42
CA VAL A 151 12.35 -0.39 12.27
C VAL A 151 13.17 0.89 12.08
N ASP A 152 12.53 1.95 11.57
CA ASP A 152 13.14 3.28 11.47
C ASP A 152 13.11 3.95 12.86
N PRO A 153 14.27 4.26 13.46
CA PRO A 153 14.32 4.79 14.81
C PRO A 153 13.68 6.17 14.94
N ILE A 154 13.68 6.98 13.87
CA ILE A 154 13.06 8.31 13.90
C ILE A 154 11.54 8.16 13.94
N ARG A 155 10.97 7.29 13.11
CA ARG A 155 9.53 7.01 13.12
C ARG A 155 9.09 6.31 14.40
N ALA A 156 9.92 5.42 14.95
CA ALA A 156 9.65 4.81 16.25
C ALA A 156 9.60 5.85 17.37
N LEU A 157 10.55 6.80 17.39
CA LEU A 157 10.54 7.92 18.33
C LEU A 157 9.30 8.80 18.13
N GLU A 158 8.93 9.10 16.89
CA GLU A 158 7.72 9.88 16.59
C GLU A 158 6.47 9.18 17.14
N ALA A 159 6.33 7.86 16.91
CA ALA A 159 5.22 7.09 17.46
C ALA A 159 5.16 7.17 19.00
N HIS A 160 6.31 7.11 19.66
CA HIS A 160 6.41 7.26 21.10
C HIS A 160 5.98 8.66 21.57
N MET A 161 6.43 9.71 20.88
CA MET A 161 6.03 11.09 21.17
C MET A 161 4.56 11.36 20.91
N ASP A 162 3.96 10.63 19.95
CA ASP A 162 2.50 10.66 19.71
C ASP A 162 1.70 9.88 20.77
N GLY A 163 2.38 9.28 21.78
CA GLY A 163 1.78 8.62 22.94
C GLY A 163 1.37 7.17 22.69
N PHE A 164 2.02 6.47 21.76
CA PHE A 164 1.84 5.03 21.54
C PHE A 164 2.91 4.22 22.26
N ASP A 165 2.56 3.00 22.67
CA ASP A 165 3.55 2.02 23.09
C ASP A 165 4.35 1.57 21.87
N VAL A 166 5.68 1.60 21.95
CA VAL A 166 6.58 1.18 20.86
C VAL A 166 7.45 0.03 21.32
N MET A 167 7.44 -1.07 20.56
CA MET A 167 8.26 -2.24 20.87
C MET A 167 8.54 -3.08 19.62
N PRO A 168 9.57 -3.97 19.65
CA PRO A 168 9.80 -4.93 18.56
C PRO A 168 8.64 -5.91 18.37
N MET A 169 8.44 -6.38 17.13
CA MET A 169 7.37 -7.33 16.81
C MET A 169 7.41 -8.59 17.69
N SER A 170 8.59 -9.10 18.02
CA SER A 170 8.77 -10.26 18.90
C SER A 170 8.19 -10.09 20.31
N GLN A 171 8.05 -8.85 20.78
CA GLN A 171 7.39 -8.52 22.06
C GLN A 171 5.91 -8.25 21.82
N ALA A 172 5.57 -7.46 20.81
CA ALA A 172 4.21 -7.10 20.46
C ALA A 172 3.36 -8.35 20.13
N ALA A 173 3.94 -9.34 19.45
CA ALA A 173 3.26 -10.59 19.09
C ALA A 173 2.76 -11.39 20.30
N LYS A 174 3.41 -11.26 21.46
CA LYS A 174 3.02 -11.99 22.69
C LYS A 174 1.77 -11.41 23.37
N ILE A 175 1.46 -10.16 23.08
CA ILE A 175 0.40 -9.42 23.80
C ILE A 175 -0.67 -8.84 22.87
N GLY A 176 -0.39 -8.73 21.56
CA GLY A 176 -1.32 -8.21 20.56
C GLY A 176 -2.50 -9.15 20.32
N GLU A 177 -3.67 -8.59 20.11
CA GLU A 177 -4.90 -9.33 19.79
C GLU A 177 -5.29 -9.14 18.32
N ILE A 178 -4.94 -8.00 17.73
CA ILE A 178 -5.22 -7.64 16.34
C ILE A 178 -3.93 -7.08 15.74
N PHE A 179 -3.60 -7.48 14.52
CA PHE A 179 -2.38 -7.04 13.84
C PHE A 179 -2.74 -6.41 12.50
N ILE A 180 -2.27 -5.18 12.27
CA ILE A 180 -2.48 -4.43 11.03
C ILE A 180 -1.12 -4.04 10.46
N THR A 181 -0.77 -4.59 9.30
CA THR A 181 0.49 -4.27 8.62
C THR A 181 0.29 -3.10 7.66
N THR A 182 1.18 -2.10 7.72
CA THR A 182 1.05 -0.84 6.98
C THR A 182 2.33 -0.44 6.22
N THR A 183 3.25 -1.39 6.02
CA THR A 183 4.57 -1.10 5.45
C THR A 183 4.65 -1.27 3.93
N GLY A 184 3.69 -1.96 3.31
CA GLY A 184 3.79 -2.38 1.90
C GLY A 184 4.94 -3.36 1.61
N MET A 185 5.51 -3.99 2.65
CA MET A 185 6.60 -4.96 2.55
C MET A 185 6.12 -6.37 2.88
N THR A 186 6.87 -7.36 2.44
CA THR A 186 6.60 -8.78 2.75
C THR A 186 7.23 -9.20 4.07
N SER A 187 6.73 -10.27 4.66
CA SER A 187 7.31 -10.93 5.85
C SER A 187 7.44 -10.02 7.08
N ILE A 188 6.49 -9.10 7.27
CA ILE A 188 6.44 -8.21 8.45
C ILE A 188 6.12 -9.01 9.71
N ILE A 189 5.13 -9.88 9.62
CA ILE A 189 4.83 -10.88 10.66
C ILE A 189 5.32 -12.23 10.11
N ARG A 190 6.17 -12.89 10.87
CA ARG A 190 6.80 -14.15 10.49
C ARG A 190 6.38 -15.28 11.42
N LYS A 191 6.78 -16.52 11.08
CA LYS A 191 6.41 -17.72 11.85
C LYS A 191 6.92 -17.69 13.29
N GLU A 192 8.05 -17.02 13.53
CA GLU A 192 8.63 -16.87 14.88
C GLU A 192 7.90 -15.85 15.76
N HIS A 193 6.99 -15.09 15.19
CA HIS A 193 6.13 -14.15 15.90
C HIS A 193 4.83 -14.81 16.31
#